data_4b9635ab811d72b2ab3e5f83d3e62e87
#
_entry.id   4b9635ab811d72b2ab3e5f83d3e62e87
#
_cell.length_a   1.000
_cell.length_b   1.000
_cell.length_c   1.000
_cell.angle_alpha   90.00
_cell.angle_beta   90.00
_cell.angle_gamma   90.00
#
_symmetry.space_group_name_H-M   'P 1'
#
loop_
_entity.id
_entity.type
_entity.pdbx_description
1 polymer ?
#
loop_
_entity_poly.entity_id
_entity_poly.type
_entity_poly.pdbx_seq_one_letter_code
_entity_poly.pdbx_strand_id
1 'polypeptide(L)'
;MDTVTLDSIDLKILRALQEDAEIPIAELAEQVGLSQTPCWRRVKRLSEAGVITKRVAIVDPQALGLRLTAFIAVRTNQHNERWLERFARGVAAMPNVLEFHRMSGETDYLLRVVARDMEHFDSIYKQLIEIADLNDVSSHFSMEQIKDTTVLPVEDAAGLKPRRGVR
;
A
#
# COMPACT_ATOMS: atom_id res chain seq x y z
N MET A 1 15.85 13.85 15.24
CA MET A 1 15.10 12.59 15.17
C MET A 1 16.06 11.53 14.69
N ASP A 2 16.32 10.56 15.52
CA ASP A 2 17.35 9.56 15.29
C ASP A 2 16.98 8.67 14.12
N THR A 3 17.92 8.51 13.21
CA THR A 3 17.80 7.58 12.08
C THR A 3 17.93 6.16 12.64
N VAL A 4 16.84 5.41 12.66
CA VAL A 4 16.87 4.02 13.14
C VAL A 4 17.66 3.18 12.14
N THR A 5 18.77 2.62 12.58
CA THR A 5 19.49 1.59 11.83
C THR A 5 18.88 0.24 12.16
N LEU A 6 18.53 -0.54 11.14
CA LEU A 6 17.98 -1.89 11.30
C LEU A 6 19.13 -2.90 11.42
N ASP A 7 19.10 -3.70 12.48
CA ASP A 7 20.00 -4.85 12.63
C ASP A 7 19.33 -6.15 12.19
N SER A 8 20.08 -7.25 12.17
CA SER A 8 19.59 -8.56 11.74
C SER A 8 18.42 -9.08 12.58
N ILE A 9 18.35 -8.70 13.86
CA ILE A 9 17.24 -9.10 14.74
C ILE A 9 15.99 -8.28 14.40
N ASP A 10 16.14 -6.98 14.12
CA ASP A 10 15.03 -6.14 13.67
C ASP A 10 14.41 -6.67 12.37
N LEU A 11 15.24 -7.13 11.41
CA LEU A 11 14.77 -7.73 10.17
C LEU A 11 14.00 -9.04 10.41
N LYS A 12 14.46 -9.89 11.36
CA LYS A 12 13.71 -11.08 11.75
C LYS A 12 12.36 -10.74 12.38
N ILE A 13 12.31 -9.74 13.26
CA ILE A 13 11.06 -9.24 13.84
C ILE A 13 10.12 -8.74 12.75
N LEU A 14 10.62 -7.92 11.82
CA LEU A 14 9.81 -7.39 10.72
C LEU A 14 9.28 -8.48 9.81
N ARG A 15 10.08 -9.52 9.53
CA ARG A 15 9.64 -10.68 8.75
C ARG A 15 8.48 -11.41 9.42
N ALA A 16 8.65 -11.80 10.69
CA ALA A 16 7.60 -12.49 11.43
C ALA A 16 6.31 -11.68 11.53
N LEU A 17 6.40 -10.36 11.81
CA LEU A 17 5.23 -9.47 11.90
C LEU A 17 4.55 -9.19 10.57
N GLN A 18 5.23 -9.35 9.44
CA GLN A 18 4.60 -9.28 8.12
C GLN A 18 3.82 -10.55 7.78
N GLU A 19 4.24 -11.71 8.30
CA GLU A 19 3.58 -12.99 8.13
C GLU A 19 2.38 -13.12 9.08
N ASP A 20 2.58 -12.75 10.36
CA ASP A 20 1.52 -12.72 11.39
C ASP A 20 1.68 -11.49 12.30
N ALA A 21 0.81 -10.50 12.11
CA ALA A 21 0.81 -9.28 12.92
C ALA A 21 0.24 -9.48 14.33
N GLU A 22 -0.44 -10.61 14.61
CA GLU A 22 -1.05 -10.94 15.89
C GLU A 22 -0.19 -11.91 16.73
N ILE A 23 0.97 -12.35 16.22
CA ILE A 23 1.89 -13.24 16.93
C ILE A 23 2.13 -12.75 18.36
N PRO A 24 1.95 -13.61 19.38
CA PRO A 24 2.24 -13.24 20.76
C PRO A 24 3.70 -12.83 20.96
N ILE A 25 3.94 -11.80 21.77
CA ILE A 25 5.32 -11.30 22.01
C ILE A 25 6.26 -12.38 22.57
N ALA A 26 5.74 -13.35 23.30
CA ALA A 26 6.50 -14.47 23.84
C ALA A 26 7.03 -15.36 22.71
N GLU A 27 6.17 -15.70 21.77
CA GLU A 27 6.48 -16.54 20.62
C GLU A 27 7.42 -15.79 19.64
N LEU A 28 7.14 -14.51 19.35
CA LEU A 28 8.02 -13.67 18.54
C LEU A 28 9.42 -13.60 19.13
N ALA A 29 9.53 -13.43 20.48
CA ALA A 29 10.81 -13.36 21.17
C ALA A 29 11.60 -14.66 21.02
N GLU A 30 10.95 -15.82 21.17
CA GLU A 30 11.55 -17.12 20.94
C GLU A 30 12.07 -17.29 19.50
N GLN A 31 11.25 -16.97 18.51
CA GLN A 31 11.62 -17.04 17.09
C GLN A 31 12.86 -16.21 16.73
N VAL A 32 13.01 -15.04 17.36
CA VAL A 32 14.15 -14.14 17.06
C VAL A 32 15.34 -14.29 18.02
N GLY A 33 15.24 -15.22 18.98
CA GLY A 33 16.32 -15.51 19.94
C GLY A 33 16.49 -14.43 21.03
N LEU A 34 15.39 -13.84 21.49
CA LEU A 34 15.36 -12.83 22.55
C LEU A 34 14.47 -13.26 23.71
N SER A 35 14.63 -12.60 24.88
CA SER A 35 13.57 -12.61 25.88
C SER A 35 12.48 -11.58 25.55
N GLN A 36 11.30 -11.71 26.18
CA GLN A 36 10.11 -10.91 25.83
C GLN A 36 10.33 -9.39 25.94
N THR A 37 10.97 -8.92 27.02
CA THR A 37 11.16 -7.49 27.25
C THR A 37 12.01 -6.81 26.18
N PRO A 38 13.20 -7.28 25.81
CA PRO A 38 13.97 -6.69 24.70
C PRO A 38 13.27 -6.85 23.35
N CYS A 39 12.55 -7.94 23.10
CA CYS A 39 11.76 -8.09 21.89
C CYS A 39 10.67 -7.00 21.78
N TRP A 40 9.86 -6.84 22.84
CA TRP A 40 8.83 -5.81 22.93
C TRP A 40 9.40 -4.40 22.72
N ARG A 41 10.54 -4.08 23.36
CA ARG A 41 11.20 -2.77 23.19
C ARG A 41 11.61 -2.51 21.74
N ARG A 42 12.08 -3.54 21.01
CA ARG A 42 12.42 -3.41 19.59
C ARG A 42 11.18 -3.19 18.73
N VAL A 43 10.12 -3.96 18.92
CA VAL A 43 8.84 -3.77 18.21
C VAL A 43 8.30 -2.36 18.43
N LYS A 44 8.31 -1.89 19.68
CA LYS A 44 7.88 -0.53 20.02
C LYS A 44 8.73 0.53 19.30
N ARG A 45 10.07 0.40 19.35
CA ARG A 45 11.01 1.29 18.64
C ARG A 45 10.75 1.33 17.14
N LEU A 46 10.53 0.17 16.49
CA LEU A 46 10.23 0.06 15.06
C LEU A 46 8.92 0.77 14.70
N SER A 47 7.91 0.66 15.56
CA SER A 47 6.64 1.36 15.39
C SER A 47 6.78 2.88 15.59
N GLU A 48 7.46 3.33 16.66
CA GLU A 48 7.70 4.75 16.95
C GLU A 48 8.55 5.43 15.87
N ALA A 49 9.46 4.67 15.27
CA ALA A 49 10.29 5.13 14.16
C ALA A 49 9.57 5.15 12.80
N GLY A 50 8.32 4.66 12.73
CA GLY A 50 7.54 4.59 11.50
C GLY A 50 7.99 3.50 10.52
N VAL A 51 8.85 2.56 10.95
CA VAL A 51 9.21 1.37 10.14
C VAL A 51 8.00 0.44 10.05
N ILE A 52 7.32 0.21 11.17
CA ILE A 52 5.99 -0.41 11.20
C ILE A 52 4.98 0.72 11.17
N THR A 53 4.33 0.93 10.04
CA THR A 53 3.39 2.04 9.83
C THR A 53 2.03 1.79 10.44
N LYS A 54 1.53 0.54 10.33
CA LYS A 54 0.22 0.10 10.87
C LYS A 54 0.14 -1.42 10.92
N ARG A 55 -0.83 -1.92 11.68
CA ARG A 55 -1.27 -3.32 11.67
C ARG A 55 -2.72 -3.34 11.21
N VAL A 56 -3.04 -4.17 10.21
CA VAL A 56 -4.38 -4.23 9.61
C VAL A 56 -4.76 -5.69 9.35
N ALA A 57 -6.06 -5.97 9.39
CA ALA A 57 -6.59 -7.21 8.83
C ALA A 57 -6.61 -7.12 7.31
N ILE A 58 -6.15 -8.17 6.63
CA ILE A 58 -6.30 -8.33 5.19
C ILE A 58 -7.61 -9.06 4.94
N VAL A 59 -8.50 -8.44 4.19
CA VAL A 59 -9.84 -8.97 3.91
C VAL A 59 -9.90 -9.43 2.46
N ASP A 60 -10.46 -10.63 2.24
CA ASP A 60 -10.70 -11.15 0.90
C ASP A 60 -11.76 -10.31 0.18
N PRO A 61 -11.42 -9.62 -0.92
CA PRO A 61 -12.37 -8.81 -1.67
C PRO A 61 -13.50 -9.66 -2.29
N GLN A 62 -13.25 -10.93 -2.62
CA GLN A 62 -14.30 -11.81 -3.16
C GLN A 62 -15.35 -12.13 -2.09
N ALA A 63 -14.95 -12.29 -0.82
CA ALA A 63 -15.90 -12.48 0.29
C ALA A 63 -16.81 -11.27 0.49
N LEU A 64 -16.35 -10.05 0.09
CA LEU A 64 -17.13 -8.82 0.07
C LEU A 64 -17.91 -8.61 -1.25
N GLY A 65 -17.86 -9.55 -2.18
CA GLY A 65 -18.49 -9.45 -3.49
C GLY A 65 -17.74 -8.53 -4.47
N LEU A 66 -16.53 -8.05 -4.15
CA LEU A 66 -15.70 -7.23 -5.02
C LEU A 66 -14.88 -8.13 -5.96
N ARG A 67 -15.52 -8.62 -7.03
CA ARG A 67 -14.95 -9.66 -7.89
C ARG A 67 -14.18 -9.14 -9.10
N LEU A 68 -14.26 -7.84 -9.37
CA LEU A 68 -13.63 -7.21 -10.52
C LEU A 68 -12.52 -6.28 -10.04
N THR A 69 -11.31 -6.49 -10.55
CA THR A 69 -10.18 -5.59 -10.37
C THR A 69 -9.84 -4.95 -11.70
N ALA A 70 -9.72 -3.62 -11.72
CA ALA A 70 -9.30 -2.86 -12.89
C ALA A 70 -8.08 -2.00 -12.56
N PHE A 71 -7.20 -1.86 -13.56
CA PHE A 71 -6.11 -0.90 -13.57
C PHE A 71 -6.46 0.21 -14.55
N ILE A 72 -6.60 1.44 -14.05
CA ILE A 72 -6.96 2.60 -14.86
C ILE A 72 -5.71 3.43 -15.09
N ALA A 73 -5.29 3.54 -16.35
CA ALA A 73 -4.22 4.42 -16.77
C ALA A 73 -4.81 5.76 -17.21
N VAL A 74 -4.32 6.84 -16.63
CA VAL A 74 -4.78 8.20 -16.91
C VAL A 74 -3.65 9.00 -17.53
N ARG A 75 -3.98 9.74 -18.60
CA ARG A 75 -3.13 10.77 -19.20
C ARG A 75 -3.79 12.14 -19.05
N THR A 76 -2.99 13.16 -18.84
CA THR A 76 -3.46 14.54 -18.71
C THR A 76 -2.48 15.50 -19.38
N ASN A 77 -3.03 16.56 -19.98
CA ASN A 77 -2.25 17.70 -20.47
C ASN A 77 -2.08 18.78 -19.37
N GLN A 78 -2.65 18.55 -18.19
CA GLN A 78 -2.67 19.48 -17.08
C GLN A 78 -1.59 19.08 -16.06
N HIS A 79 -0.43 19.73 -16.12
CA HIS A 79 0.69 19.45 -15.22
C HIS A 79 0.85 20.52 -14.13
N ASN A 80 -0.23 21.24 -13.79
CA ASN A 80 -0.20 22.27 -12.75
C ASN A 80 -0.63 21.69 -11.38
N GLU A 81 -0.12 22.31 -10.32
CA GLU A 81 -0.31 21.87 -8.94
C GLU A 81 -1.79 21.85 -8.51
N ARG A 82 -2.58 22.85 -8.92
CA ARG A 82 -4.02 22.93 -8.59
C ARG A 82 -4.81 21.77 -9.17
N TRP A 83 -4.50 21.38 -10.40
CA TRP A 83 -5.13 20.22 -11.04
C TRP A 83 -4.78 18.93 -10.29
N LEU A 84 -3.48 18.75 -9.99
CA LEU A 84 -3.01 17.58 -9.25
C LEU A 84 -3.65 17.47 -7.87
N GLU A 85 -3.68 18.55 -7.09
CA GLU A 85 -4.32 18.56 -5.77
C GLU A 85 -5.82 18.22 -5.85
N ARG A 86 -6.54 18.80 -6.82
CA ARG A 86 -7.96 18.50 -7.04
C ARG A 86 -8.16 17.04 -7.40
N PHE A 87 -7.38 16.52 -8.35
CA PHE A 87 -7.46 15.15 -8.81
C PHE A 87 -7.09 14.17 -7.70
N ALA A 88 -5.96 14.38 -7.03
CA ALA A 88 -5.53 13.53 -5.92
C ALA A 88 -6.53 13.48 -4.76
N ARG A 89 -7.11 14.62 -4.40
CA ARG A 89 -8.14 14.70 -3.34
C ARG A 89 -9.41 13.96 -3.75
N GLY A 90 -9.88 14.15 -4.98
CA GLY A 90 -11.07 13.47 -5.49
C GLY A 90 -10.88 11.96 -5.54
N VAL A 91 -9.76 11.49 -6.09
CA VAL A 91 -9.41 10.07 -6.16
C VAL A 91 -9.26 9.46 -4.76
N ALA A 92 -8.60 10.15 -3.83
CA ALA A 92 -8.43 9.67 -2.44
C ALA A 92 -9.76 9.54 -1.67
N ALA A 93 -10.80 10.25 -2.09
CA ALA A 93 -12.13 10.13 -1.51
C ALA A 93 -12.95 8.94 -2.07
N MET A 94 -12.48 8.28 -3.12
CA MET A 94 -13.16 7.13 -3.74
C MET A 94 -12.79 5.82 -3.02
N PRO A 95 -13.70 5.18 -2.28
CA PRO A 95 -13.38 3.99 -1.49
C PRO A 95 -13.00 2.77 -2.33
N ASN A 96 -13.41 2.73 -3.58
CA ASN A 96 -13.10 1.66 -4.53
C ASN A 96 -11.70 1.79 -5.15
N VAL A 97 -11.03 2.93 -5.01
CA VAL A 97 -9.65 3.13 -5.45
C VAL A 97 -8.72 2.70 -4.31
N LEU A 98 -8.02 1.58 -4.50
CA LEU A 98 -7.12 1.02 -3.49
C LEU A 98 -5.70 1.56 -3.61
N GLU A 99 -5.26 1.89 -4.83
CA GLU A 99 -3.93 2.43 -5.11
C GLU A 99 -4.03 3.55 -6.13
N PHE A 100 -3.22 4.58 -5.94
CA PHE A 100 -3.10 5.71 -6.84
C PHE A 100 -1.63 6.12 -6.92
N HIS A 101 -1.04 5.93 -8.10
CA HIS A 101 0.38 6.17 -8.35
C HIS A 101 0.57 7.25 -9.42
N ARG A 102 1.52 8.17 -9.19
CA ARG A 102 2.06 9.00 -10.25
C ARG A 102 3.16 8.21 -10.95
N MET A 103 3.06 8.13 -12.26
CA MET A 103 3.95 7.33 -13.11
C MET A 103 4.97 8.21 -13.83
N SER A 104 5.99 7.56 -14.36
CA SER A 104 6.91 8.11 -15.35
C SER A 104 6.67 7.43 -16.71
N GLY A 105 6.82 8.14 -17.82
CA GLY A 105 6.60 7.61 -19.16
C GLY A 105 5.28 8.07 -19.77
N GLU A 106 4.65 7.22 -20.57
CA GLU A 106 3.45 7.59 -21.34
C GLU A 106 2.18 7.75 -20.50
N THR A 107 2.09 7.06 -19.37
CA THR A 107 0.97 7.15 -18.42
C THR A 107 1.35 8.10 -17.29
N ASP A 108 0.51 9.10 -17.01
CA ASP A 108 0.77 10.04 -15.91
C ASP A 108 0.37 9.46 -14.55
N TYR A 109 -0.76 8.74 -14.50
CA TYR A 109 -1.27 8.13 -13.26
C TYR A 109 -1.81 6.75 -13.53
N LEU A 110 -1.60 5.85 -12.54
CA LEU A 110 -2.14 4.50 -12.52
C LEU A 110 -2.94 4.29 -11.24
N LEU A 111 -4.16 3.80 -11.39
CA LEU A 111 -5.06 3.48 -10.28
C LEU A 111 -5.35 1.99 -10.28
N ARG A 112 -5.45 1.38 -9.09
CA ARG A 112 -6.05 0.06 -8.91
C ARG A 112 -7.43 0.21 -8.26
N VAL A 113 -8.44 -0.27 -8.95
CA VAL A 113 -9.84 -0.14 -8.58
C VAL A 113 -10.46 -1.52 -8.39
N VAL A 114 -11.33 -1.65 -7.39
CA VAL A 114 -12.13 -2.86 -7.17
C VAL A 114 -13.61 -2.55 -7.30
N ALA A 115 -14.35 -3.46 -7.95
CA ALA A 115 -15.79 -3.34 -8.16
C ALA A 115 -16.48 -4.70 -8.03
N ARG A 116 -17.80 -4.70 -7.86
CA ARG A 116 -18.60 -5.93 -7.82
C ARG A 116 -18.72 -6.57 -9.19
N ASP A 117 -18.97 -5.73 -10.18
CA ASP A 117 -19.29 -6.09 -11.55
C ASP A 117 -19.01 -4.90 -12.50
N MET A 118 -19.31 -5.06 -13.78
CA MET A 118 -19.09 -4.03 -14.81
C MET A 118 -20.01 -2.82 -14.63
N GLU A 119 -21.24 -2.99 -14.15
CA GLU A 119 -22.16 -1.87 -13.90
C GLU A 119 -21.65 -0.99 -12.74
N HIS A 120 -21.19 -1.63 -11.67
CA HIS A 120 -20.55 -0.92 -10.56
C HIS A 120 -19.24 -0.24 -11.01
N PHE A 121 -18.44 -0.90 -11.85
CA PHE A 121 -17.24 -0.29 -12.40
C PHE A 121 -17.56 0.96 -13.24
N ASP A 122 -18.59 0.91 -14.11
CA ASP A 122 -19.02 2.05 -14.93
C ASP A 122 -19.42 3.24 -14.05
N SER A 123 -20.09 2.99 -12.92
CA SER A 123 -20.44 4.05 -11.97
C SER A 123 -19.19 4.71 -11.32
N ILE A 124 -18.17 3.91 -10.97
CA ILE A 124 -16.90 4.38 -10.44
C ILE A 124 -16.14 5.18 -11.50
N TYR A 125 -16.11 4.68 -12.74
CA TYR A 125 -15.45 5.34 -13.86
C TYR A 125 -16.06 6.72 -14.14
N LYS A 126 -17.40 6.83 -14.14
CA LYS A 126 -18.10 8.11 -14.30
C LYS A 126 -17.73 9.11 -13.21
N GLN A 127 -17.68 8.67 -11.95
CA GLN A 127 -17.23 9.52 -10.85
C GLN A 127 -15.77 9.98 -11.06
N LEU A 128 -14.89 9.09 -11.54
CA LEU A 128 -13.49 9.42 -11.77
C LEU A 128 -13.32 10.52 -12.82
N ILE A 129 -14.01 10.41 -13.95
CA ILE A 129 -13.89 11.40 -15.06
C ILE A 129 -14.54 12.74 -14.71
N GLU A 130 -15.45 12.81 -13.73
CA GLU A 130 -16.04 14.06 -13.24
C GLU A 130 -15.10 14.86 -12.31
N ILE A 131 -14.06 14.22 -11.74
CA ILE A 131 -13.16 14.88 -10.79
C ILE A 131 -12.36 15.99 -11.47
N ALA A 132 -11.84 15.73 -12.68
CA ALA A 132 -10.97 16.65 -13.38
C ALA A 132 -10.98 16.37 -14.91
N ASP A 133 -10.58 17.37 -15.69
CA ASP A 133 -10.40 17.20 -17.12
C ASP A 133 -9.22 16.24 -17.40
N LEU A 134 -9.54 15.07 -17.96
CA LEU A 134 -8.60 14.04 -18.34
C LEU A 134 -8.46 13.98 -19.87
N ASN A 135 -7.24 13.78 -20.34
CA ASN A 135 -6.99 13.72 -21.79
C ASN A 135 -7.31 12.34 -22.36
N ASP A 136 -6.89 11.29 -21.64
CA ASP A 136 -7.13 9.91 -22.01
C ASP A 136 -7.24 9.04 -20.74
N VAL A 137 -8.17 8.08 -20.76
CA VAL A 137 -8.39 7.15 -19.67
C VAL A 137 -8.60 5.75 -20.22
N SER A 138 -7.62 4.89 -19.99
CA SER A 138 -7.67 3.49 -20.43
C SER A 138 -7.86 2.57 -19.24
N SER A 139 -8.82 1.64 -19.34
CA SER A 139 -9.12 0.67 -18.29
C SER A 139 -8.73 -0.75 -18.72
N HIS A 140 -7.96 -1.43 -17.88
CA HIS A 140 -7.51 -2.81 -18.09
C HIS A 140 -8.05 -3.67 -16.94
N PHE A 141 -8.77 -4.73 -17.28
CA PHE A 141 -9.32 -5.64 -16.29
C PHE A 141 -8.37 -6.78 -16.00
N SER A 142 -8.16 -7.07 -14.71
CA SER A 142 -7.39 -8.25 -14.31
C SER A 142 -8.20 -9.51 -14.64
N MET A 143 -7.60 -10.40 -15.42
CA MET A 143 -8.18 -11.71 -15.71
C MET A 143 -7.94 -12.68 -14.56
N GLU A 144 -6.78 -12.58 -13.92
CA GLU A 144 -6.33 -13.43 -12.83
C GLU A 144 -5.30 -12.70 -11.98
N GLN A 145 -5.36 -12.87 -10.67
CA GLN A 145 -4.34 -12.39 -9.74
C GLN A 145 -3.38 -13.55 -9.43
N ILE A 146 -2.24 -13.58 -10.11
CA ILE A 146 -1.27 -14.67 -9.99
C ILE A 146 -0.49 -14.58 -8.67
N LYS A 147 -0.24 -13.37 -8.18
CA LYS A 147 0.44 -13.12 -6.91
C LYS A 147 -0.15 -11.92 -6.21
N ASP A 148 -0.44 -12.10 -4.92
CA ASP A 148 -0.76 -11.01 -4.00
C ASP A 148 0.02 -11.21 -2.70
N THR A 149 0.78 -10.21 -2.29
CA THR A 149 1.50 -10.23 -1.03
C THR A 149 1.80 -8.82 -0.55
N THR A 150 1.66 -8.60 0.75
CA THR A 150 2.10 -7.39 1.43
C THR A 150 3.48 -7.55 2.06
N VAL A 151 4.08 -8.75 1.97
CA VAL A 151 5.39 -9.07 2.57
C VAL A 151 6.51 -8.48 1.71
N LEU A 152 7.20 -7.49 2.26
CA LEU A 152 8.39 -6.88 1.65
C LEU A 152 9.63 -7.74 1.87
N PRO A 153 10.56 -7.82 0.92
CA PRO A 153 11.84 -8.53 1.07
C PRO A 153 12.77 -7.75 2.02
N VAL A 154 12.65 -8.02 3.32
CA VAL A 154 13.38 -7.31 4.36
C VAL A 154 14.89 -7.56 4.33
N GLU A 155 15.33 -8.64 3.70
CA GLU A 155 16.74 -8.99 3.51
C GLU A 155 17.50 -7.91 2.71
N ASP A 156 16.82 -7.28 1.74
CA ASP A 156 17.39 -6.21 0.92
C ASP A 156 17.58 -4.90 1.72
N ALA A 157 16.98 -4.82 2.91
CA ALA A 157 17.07 -3.66 3.79
C ALA A 157 18.25 -3.73 4.79
N ALA A 158 19.02 -4.82 4.79
CA ALA A 158 20.13 -5.01 5.72
C ALA A 158 21.18 -3.88 5.58
N GLY A 159 21.41 -3.15 6.67
CA GLY A 159 22.36 -2.04 6.70
C GLY A 159 21.86 -0.71 6.10
N LEU A 160 20.64 -0.67 5.58
CA LEU A 160 20.05 0.57 5.10
C LEU A 160 19.52 1.42 6.26
N LYS A 161 19.73 2.75 6.14
CA LYS A 161 19.06 3.72 7.03
C LYS A 161 17.69 4.03 6.45
N PRO A 162 16.57 3.88 7.19
CA PRO A 162 15.24 4.21 6.68
C PRO A 162 15.19 5.68 6.24
N ARG A 163 14.71 5.92 5.03
CA ARG A 163 14.37 7.29 4.58
C ARG A 163 13.11 7.73 5.31
N ARG A 164 13.07 8.99 5.79
CA ARG A 164 11.83 9.60 6.29
C ARG A 164 10.75 9.47 5.22
N GLY A 165 9.61 8.90 5.60
CA GLY A 165 8.43 8.87 4.75
C GLY A 165 8.06 10.30 4.34
N VAL A 166 7.87 10.52 3.05
CA VAL A 166 7.21 11.71 2.52
C VAL A 166 5.73 11.56 2.92
N ARG A 167 5.24 12.48 3.77
CA ARG A 167 3.81 12.57 4.10
C ARG A 167 3.03 13.08 2.91
#